data_b27f0e48ae8d05167620959152cc31a2
#
_entry.id   b27f0e48ae8d05167620959152cc31a2
#
_cell.length_a   1.000
_cell.length_b   1.000
_cell.length_c   1.000
_cell.angle_alpha   90.00
_cell.angle_beta   90.00
_cell.angle_gamma   90.00
#
_symmetry.space_group_name_H-M   'P 1'
#
loop_
_entity.id
_entity.type
_entity.pdbx_description
1 polymer ?
#
loop_
_entity_poly.entity_id
_entity_poly.type
_entity_poly.pdbx_seq_one_letter_code
_entity_poly.pdbx_strand_id
1 'polypeptide(L)'
;SLLRRFESVDADNNRLMEELKRLQSSYEREQDREARIRDIETPYVQKELPRAVENVEELQWLDGIRQSCIDYGLRFPRRILHAFHTALKTSEWSPVTVLAGVSGTGKSELPRLYSHFGGINFLSLAVQPNWDSQESMLGFFNSIDNKFDAQPVLRLLAQSQKAQAEGYPFGLKDAMNLILMDEMNLAHVELYFAEFLSKLELRRGMKKELPFLDVKLGAGIQPYQLPIGRNVLWAGTMNQDET
;
A
#
# COMPACT_ATOMS: atom_id res chain seq x y z
N SER A 1 4.22 44.23 48.88
CA SER A 1 4.92 43.45 49.88
C SER A 1 5.62 42.25 49.21
N LEU A 2 6.74 41.82 49.75
CA LEU A 2 7.58 40.72 49.28
C LEU A 2 6.81 39.40 49.12
N LEU A 3 5.86 39.13 50.02
CA LEU A 3 5.03 37.92 49.97
C LEU A 3 4.20 37.84 48.65
N ARG A 4 3.54 38.91 48.26
CA ARG A 4 2.76 38.93 46.99
C ARG A 4 3.63 38.76 45.75
N ARG A 5 4.87 39.25 45.79
CA ARG A 5 5.83 39.00 44.70
C ARG A 5 6.28 37.54 44.64
N PHE A 6 6.47 36.93 45.81
CA PHE A 6 6.85 35.52 45.89
C PHE A 6 5.73 34.61 45.36
N GLU A 7 4.48 34.86 45.77
CA GLU A 7 3.31 34.12 45.28
C GLU A 7 3.11 34.29 43.79
N SER A 8 3.34 35.48 43.23
CA SER A 8 3.28 35.71 41.77
C SER A 8 4.36 34.97 41.01
N VAL A 9 5.60 34.98 41.52
CA VAL A 9 6.72 34.27 40.89
C VAL A 9 6.55 32.76 40.98
N ASP A 10 6.00 32.24 42.06
CA ASP A 10 5.72 30.81 42.21
C ASP A 10 4.59 30.34 41.28
N ALA A 11 3.53 31.15 41.15
CA ALA A 11 2.47 30.89 40.17
C ALA A 11 2.97 30.91 38.72
N ASP A 12 3.83 31.87 38.38
CA ASP A 12 4.45 31.95 37.04
C ASP A 12 5.39 30.78 36.76
N ASN A 13 6.18 30.35 37.76
CA ASN A 13 7.03 29.17 37.65
C ASN A 13 6.23 27.88 37.42
N ASN A 14 5.15 27.71 38.19
CA ASN A 14 4.28 26.53 38.03
C ASN A 14 3.63 26.50 36.61
N ARG A 15 3.18 27.63 36.13
CA ARG A 15 2.64 27.79 34.79
C ARG A 15 3.69 27.45 33.70
N LEU A 16 4.89 27.99 33.85
CA LEU A 16 5.99 27.71 32.93
C LEU A 16 6.44 26.24 32.95
N MET A 17 6.43 25.59 34.11
CA MET A 17 6.71 24.17 34.23
C MET A 17 5.63 23.31 33.54
N GLU A 18 4.36 23.67 33.68
CA GLU A 18 3.29 22.98 32.94
C GLU A 18 3.40 23.17 31.44
N GLU A 19 3.74 24.36 30.97
CA GLU A 19 3.93 24.67 29.56
C GLU A 19 5.15 23.91 28.99
N LEU A 20 6.27 23.87 29.71
CA LEU A 20 7.44 23.05 29.37
C LEU A 20 7.09 21.57 29.26
N LYS A 21 6.33 21.04 30.20
CA LYS A 21 5.90 19.63 30.20
C LYS A 21 5.01 19.30 29.00
N ARG A 22 4.12 20.25 28.62
CA ARG A 22 3.28 20.13 27.42
C ARG A 22 4.11 20.15 26.14
N LEU A 23 5.07 21.07 26.03
CA LEU A 23 5.97 21.17 24.87
C LEU A 23 6.85 19.94 24.75
N GLN A 24 7.42 19.43 25.83
CA GLN A 24 8.20 18.20 25.83
C GLN A 24 7.37 17.00 25.37
N SER A 25 6.16 16.84 25.90
CA SER A 25 5.29 15.73 25.48
C SER A 25 4.84 15.84 24.03
N SER A 26 4.65 17.07 23.52
CA SER A 26 4.34 17.30 22.11
C SER A 26 5.52 16.96 21.19
N TYR A 27 6.74 17.34 21.61
CA TYR A 27 7.96 17.04 20.86
C TYR A 27 8.27 15.54 20.82
N GLU A 28 8.12 14.84 21.94
CA GLU A 28 8.28 13.38 22.01
C GLU A 28 7.30 12.66 21.09
N ARG A 29 6.03 13.11 21.06
CA ARG A 29 5.02 12.53 20.14
C ARG A 29 5.36 12.76 18.68
N GLU A 30 5.89 13.92 18.33
CA GLU A 30 6.30 14.20 16.95
C GLU A 30 7.51 13.35 16.55
N GLN A 31 8.50 13.17 17.43
CA GLN A 31 9.62 12.26 17.18
C GLN A 31 9.16 10.81 17.01
N ASP A 32 8.27 10.35 17.85
CA ASP A 32 7.66 9.02 17.75
C ASP A 32 6.92 8.86 16.41
N ARG A 33 6.15 9.87 16.02
CA ARG A 33 5.43 9.88 14.75
C ARG A 33 6.39 9.76 13.56
N GLU A 34 7.44 10.56 13.53
CA GLU A 34 8.45 10.51 12.46
C GLU A 34 9.16 9.16 12.39
N ALA A 35 9.49 8.55 13.54
CA ALA A 35 10.10 7.23 13.59
C ALA A 35 9.18 6.16 12.98
N ARG A 36 7.89 6.17 13.31
CA ARG A 36 6.88 5.23 12.78
C ARG A 36 6.62 5.45 11.30
N ILE A 37 6.63 6.70 10.84
CA ILE A 37 6.56 7.03 9.41
C ILE A 37 7.77 6.48 8.65
N ARG A 38 8.98 6.58 9.21
CA ARG A 38 10.18 5.97 8.59
C ARG A 38 10.06 4.47 8.43
N ASP A 39 9.44 3.77 9.39
CA ASP A 39 9.18 2.33 9.27
C ASP A 39 8.24 2.02 8.08
N ILE A 40 7.20 2.84 7.89
CA ILE A 40 6.26 2.73 6.77
C ILE A 40 6.93 3.06 5.43
N GLU A 41 7.74 4.11 5.40
CA GLU A 41 8.37 4.62 4.18
C GLU A 41 9.66 3.89 3.80
N THR A 42 10.06 2.87 4.56
CA THR A 42 11.18 2.01 4.19
C THR A 42 10.85 1.28 2.87
N PRO A 43 11.67 1.45 1.81
CA PRO A 43 11.36 0.89 0.50
C PRO A 43 11.21 -0.63 0.54
N TYR A 44 10.12 -1.15 -0.04
CA TYR A 44 9.92 -2.58 -0.26
C TYR A 44 10.68 -3.06 -1.50
N VAL A 45 10.57 -2.33 -2.61
CA VAL A 45 11.32 -2.59 -3.84
C VAL A 45 12.63 -1.82 -3.78
N GLN A 46 13.76 -2.54 -3.73
CA GLN A 46 15.10 -1.95 -3.60
C GLN A 46 15.95 -2.25 -4.85
N LYS A 47 15.38 -2.05 -6.02
CA LYS A 47 16.14 -2.15 -7.28
C LYS A 47 15.83 -0.94 -8.15
N GLU A 48 16.83 -0.53 -8.92
CA GLU A 48 16.64 0.49 -9.93
C GLU A 48 15.63 -0.01 -10.97
N LEU A 49 14.65 0.83 -11.25
CA LEU A 49 13.69 0.56 -12.31
C LEU A 49 14.24 1.12 -13.61
N PRO A 50 14.08 0.41 -14.72
CA PRO A 50 14.32 1.00 -16.03
C PRO A 50 13.40 2.22 -16.19
N ARG A 51 13.89 3.26 -16.85
CA ARG A 51 13.07 4.42 -17.20
C ARG A 51 11.85 3.97 -17.97
N ALA A 52 10.71 4.59 -17.73
CA ALA A 52 9.50 4.35 -18.48
C ALA A 52 9.79 4.44 -19.99
N VAL A 53 9.41 3.41 -20.73
CA VAL A 53 9.54 3.41 -22.18
C VAL A 53 8.39 4.23 -22.73
N GLU A 54 8.70 5.34 -23.39
CA GLU A 54 7.71 6.13 -24.13
C GLU A 54 7.25 5.35 -25.38
N ASN A 55 5.95 5.37 -25.66
CA ASN A 55 5.33 4.80 -26.85
C ASN A 55 5.50 3.28 -27.01
N VAL A 56 5.09 2.52 -26.00
CA VAL A 56 4.98 1.06 -26.13
C VAL A 56 3.79 0.72 -27.02
N GLU A 57 4.03 -0.03 -28.09
CA GLU A 57 2.94 -0.62 -28.89
C GLU A 57 2.33 -1.78 -28.07
N GLU A 58 1.08 -1.59 -27.65
CA GLU A 58 0.39 -2.41 -26.65
C GLU A 58 0.29 -3.89 -27.05
N LEU A 59 -0.04 -4.17 -28.31
CA LEU A 59 -0.22 -5.54 -28.79
C LEU A 59 1.12 -6.28 -28.90
N GLN A 60 2.17 -5.59 -29.35
CA GLN A 60 3.53 -6.17 -29.39
C GLN A 60 4.04 -6.46 -27.98
N TRP A 61 3.79 -5.56 -27.02
CA TRP A 61 4.14 -5.77 -25.63
C TRP A 61 3.43 -6.99 -25.02
N LEU A 62 2.12 -7.13 -25.29
CA LEU A 62 1.34 -8.29 -24.82
C LEU A 62 1.80 -9.60 -25.50
N ASP A 63 2.08 -9.58 -26.79
CA ASP A 63 2.60 -10.76 -27.50
C ASP A 63 4.02 -11.12 -26.99
N GLY A 64 4.84 -10.12 -26.62
CA GLY A 64 6.15 -10.32 -25.97
C GLY A 64 6.01 -11.01 -24.61
N ILE A 65 5.10 -10.54 -23.77
CA ILE A 65 4.79 -11.19 -22.48
C ILE A 65 4.35 -12.64 -22.70
N ARG A 66 3.44 -12.87 -23.66
CA ARG A 66 2.93 -14.20 -23.98
C ARG A 66 4.05 -15.13 -24.42
N GLN A 67 4.95 -14.67 -25.31
CA GLN A 67 6.08 -15.47 -25.75
C GLN A 67 7.03 -15.79 -24.60
N SER A 68 7.34 -14.82 -23.75
CA SER A 68 8.18 -15.03 -22.56
C SER A 68 7.56 -16.03 -21.58
N CYS A 69 6.22 -16.03 -21.41
CA CYS A 69 5.54 -17.06 -20.62
C CYS A 69 5.69 -18.46 -21.23
N ILE A 70 5.58 -18.59 -22.56
CA ILE A 70 5.79 -19.86 -23.26
C ILE A 70 7.22 -20.37 -23.05
N ASP A 71 8.21 -19.50 -23.21
CA ASP A 71 9.64 -19.82 -23.03
C ASP A 71 9.94 -20.20 -21.58
N TYR A 72 9.22 -19.61 -20.62
CA TYR A 72 9.25 -19.98 -19.20
C TYR A 72 8.60 -21.34 -18.90
N GLY A 73 7.81 -21.90 -19.84
CA GLY A 73 7.14 -23.18 -19.71
C GLY A 73 5.64 -23.09 -19.34
N LEU A 74 5.06 -21.91 -19.31
CA LEU A 74 3.63 -21.70 -19.04
C LEU A 74 2.92 -21.08 -20.24
N ARG A 75 1.82 -21.71 -20.67
CA ARG A 75 1.04 -21.26 -21.83
C ARG A 75 -0.29 -20.70 -21.39
N PHE A 76 -0.41 -19.38 -21.43
CA PHE A 76 -1.71 -18.71 -21.26
C PHE A 76 -2.37 -18.53 -22.63
N PRO A 77 -3.66 -18.89 -22.78
CA PRO A 77 -4.43 -18.53 -23.96
C PRO A 77 -4.40 -17.02 -24.20
N ARG A 78 -4.21 -16.58 -25.45
CA ARG A 78 -4.13 -15.15 -25.79
C ARG A 78 -5.32 -14.37 -25.24
N ARG A 79 -6.54 -14.92 -25.34
CA ARG A 79 -7.77 -14.31 -24.81
C ARG A 79 -7.71 -14.03 -23.32
N ILE A 80 -7.08 -14.92 -22.53
CA ILE A 80 -6.98 -14.78 -21.07
C ILE A 80 -6.02 -13.65 -20.71
N LEU A 81 -4.86 -13.61 -21.36
CA LEU A 81 -3.88 -12.53 -21.16
C LEU A 81 -4.46 -11.17 -21.55
N HIS A 82 -5.15 -11.08 -22.70
CA HIS A 82 -5.81 -9.85 -23.16
C HIS A 82 -6.97 -9.44 -22.24
N ALA A 83 -7.78 -10.39 -21.76
CA ALA A 83 -8.86 -10.11 -20.82
C ALA A 83 -8.32 -9.59 -19.49
N PHE A 84 -7.26 -10.20 -18.96
CA PHE A 84 -6.60 -9.74 -17.74
C PHE A 84 -6.05 -8.33 -17.91
N HIS A 85 -5.32 -8.07 -18.98
CA HIS A 85 -4.78 -6.74 -19.29
C HIS A 85 -5.89 -5.69 -19.40
N THR A 86 -6.97 -5.99 -20.14
CA THR A 86 -8.10 -5.08 -20.29
C THR A 86 -8.79 -4.81 -18.94
N ALA A 87 -8.96 -5.82 -18.10
CA ALA A 87 -9.52 -5.67 -16.77
C ALA A 87 -8.66 -4.73 -15.91
N LEU A 88 -7.34 -4.88 -15.94
CA LEU A 88 -6.43 -3.98 -15.23
C LEU A 88 -6.50 -2.53 -15.77
N LYS A 89 -6.63 -2.33 -17.08
CA LYS A 89 -6.81 -0.99 -17.68
C LYS A 89 -8.13 -0.32 -17.26
N THR A 90 -9.13 -1.11 -16.91
CA THR A 90 -10.42 -0.59 -16.44
C THR A 90 -10.48 -0.38 -14.92
N SER A 91 -9.36 -0.39 -14.23
CA SER A 91 -9.26 -0.29 -12.75
C SER A 91 -9.89 0.98 -12.15
N GLU A 92 -10.07 2.06 -12.94
CA GLU A 92 -10.82 3.24 -12.48
C GLU A 92 -12.33 2.95 -12.34
N TRP A 93 -12.86 1.96 -13.07
CA TRP A 93 -14.27 1.58 -13.07
C TRP A 93 -14.52 0.34 -12.22
N SER A 94 -13.61 -0.64 -12.31
CA SER A 94 -13.62 -1.89 -11.57
C SER A 94 -12.26 -2.04 -10.87
N PRO A 95 -12.13 -1.55 -9.62
CA PRO A 95 -10.82 -1.36 -8.99
C PRO A 95 -10.09 -2.66 -8.66
N VAL A 96 -10.77 -3.80 -8.61
CA VAL A 96 -10.16 -5.11 -8.32
C VAL A 96 -10.51 -6.10 -9.42
N THR A 97 -9.49 -6.72 -10.01
CA THR A 97 -9.65 -7.81 -10.98
C THR A 97 -9.58 -9.16 -10.27
N VAL A 98 -10.69 -9.90 -10.22
CA VAL A 98 -10.75 -11.19 -9.52
C VAL A 98 -10.64 -12.36 -10.51
N LEU A 99 -9.68 -13.25 -10.26
CA LEU A 99 -9.47 -14.50 -10.98
C LEU A 99 -10.06 -15.65 -10.16
N ALA A 100 -11.24 -16.11 -10.54
CA ALA A 100 -11.94 -17.20 -9.88
C ALA A 100 -11.83 -18.50 -10.67
N GLY A 101 -11.77 -19.64 -9.99
CA GLY A 101 -11.74 -20.97 -10.61
C GLY A 101 -11.11 -22.01 -9.70
N VAL A 102 -11.04 -23.25 -10.20
CA VAL A 102 -10.47 -24.38 -9.46
C VAL A 102 -8.98 -24.20 -9.17
N SER A 103 -8.48 -24.87 -8.14
CA SER A 103 -7.06 -24.83 -7.78
C SER A 103 -6.18 -25.38 -8.90
N GLY A 104 -4.93 -24.88 -9.02
CA GLY A 104 -3.95 -25.36 -10.00
C GLY A 104 -4.15 -24.86 -11.45
N THR A 105 -5.08 -23.94 -11.72
CA THR A 105 -5.33 -23.40 -13.06
C THR A 105 -4.45 -22.22 -13.47
N GLY A 106 -3.46 -21.87 -12.66
CA GLY A 106 -2.51 -20.76 -12.95
C GLY A 106 -3.03 -19.36 -12.59
N LYS A 107 -4.06 -19.26 -11.73
CA LYS A 107 -4.64 -17.97 -11.31
C LYS A 107 -3.60 -17.01 -10.71
N SER A 108 -2.74 -17.50 -9.84
CA SER A 108 -1.71 -16.69 -9.17
C SER A 108 -0.48 -16.47 -10.10
N GLU A 109 -0.20 -17.42 -10.99
CA GLU A 109 0.92 -17.33 -11.94
C GLU A 109 0.68 -16.29 -13.04
N LEU A 110 -0.56 -16.12 -13.48
CA LEU A 110 -0.87 -15.15 -14.54
C LEU A 110 -0.50 -13.70 -14.13
N PRO A 111 -0.95 -13.15 -12.98
CA PRO A 111 -0.54 -11.81 -12.53
C PRO A 111 0.97 -11.71 -12.30
N ARG A 112 1.58 -12.76 -11.73
CA ARG A 112 3.02 -12.79 -11.44
C ARG A 112 3.85 -12.69 -12.71
N LEU A 113 3.60 -13.54 -13.71
CA LEU A 113 4.36 -13.55 -14.95
C LEU A 113 4.05 -12.36 -15.86
N TYR A 114 2.77 -11.93 -15.88
CA TYR A 114 2.37 -10.69 -16.55
C TYR A 114 3.17 -9.49 -16.02
N SER A 115 3.31 -9.37 -14.72
CA SER A 115 4.09 -8.29 -14.10
C SER A 115 5.58 -8.45 -14.35
N HIS A 116 6.11 -9.66 -14.19
CA HIS A 116 7.53 -9.94 -14.36
C HIS A 116 8.02 -9.62 -15.78
N PHE A 117 7.34 -10.13 -16.79
CA PHE A 117 7.71 -9.91 -18.19
C PHE A 117 7.23 -8.57 -18.74
N GLY A 118 6.23 -7.98 -18.11
CA GLY A 118 5.70 -6.66 -18.45
C GLY A 118 6.42 -5.47 -17.84
N GLY A 119 7.40 -5.71 -16.96
CA GLY A 119 8.14 -4.64 -16.28
C GLY A 119 7.32 -3.90 -15.21
N ILE A 120 6.33 -4.57 -14.61
CA ILE A 120 5.47 -4.04 -13.55
C ILE A 120 5.98 -4.58 -12.20
N ASN A 121 6.06 -3.73 -11.18
CA ASN A 121 6.39 -4.20 -9.83
C ASN A 121 5.26 -5.07 -9.31
N PHE A 122 5.60 -6.15 -8.64
CA PHE A 122 4.64 -7.15 -8.21
C PHE A 122 4.81 -7.49 -6.73
N LEU A 123 3.68 -7.53 -6.03
CA LEU A 123 3.58 -8.03 -4.66
C LEU A 123 2.44 -9.04 -4.57
N SER A 124 2.72 -10.24 -4.10
CA SER A 124 1.70 -11.22 -3.73
C SER A 124 1.47 -11.20 -2.23
N LEU A 125 0.23 -11.04 -1.83
CA LEU A 125 -0.24 -11.10 -0.45
C LEU A 125 -0.99 -12.41 -0.27
N ALA A 126 -0.42 -13.34 0.48
CA ALA A 126 -1.14 -14.54 0.91
C ALA A 126 -2.13 -14.14 2.02
N VAL A 127 -3.41 -14.11 1.69
CA VAL A 127 -4.46 -13.80 2.66
C VAL A 127 -4.53 -14.93 3.68
N GLN A 128 -4.59 -14.58 4.96
CA GLN A 128 -4.64 -15.55 6.05
C GLN A 128 -6.06 -15.60 6.66
N PRO A 129 -6.53 -16.78 7.11
CA PRO A 129 -7.88 -16.93 7.66
C PRO A 129 -8.17 -16.08 8.90
N ASN A 130 -7.14 -15.62 9.59
CA ASN A 130 -7.24 -14.78 10.79
C ASN A 130 -7.24 -13.26 10.49
N TRP A 131 -7.31 -12.86 9.23
CA TRP A 131 -7.42 -11.44 8.91
C TRP A 131 -8.83 -10.94 9.22
N ASP A 132 -8.93 -10.08 10.21
CA ASP A 132 -10.19 -9.55 10.77
C ASP A 132 -10.28 -8.03 10.71
N SER A 133 -9.23 -7.36 10.24
CA SER A 133 -9.14 -5.90 10.22
C SER A 133 -8.16 -5.42 9.14
N GLN A 134 -8.23 -4.14 8.83
CA GLN A 134 -7.29 -3.49 7.92
C GLN A 134 -5.84 -3.57 8.44
N GLU A 135 -5.66 -3.52 9.74
CA GLU A 135 -4.34 -3.65 10.38
C GLU A 135 -3.70 -5.02 10.11
N SER A 136 -4.50 -6.07 9.93
CA SER A 136 -4.00 -7.40 9.53
C SER A 136 -3.28 -7.35 8.19
N MET A 137 -3.73 -6.52 7.26
CA MET A 137 -3.13 -6.35 5.94
C MET A 137 -1.99 -5.31 5.93
N LEU A 138 -2.19 -4.17 6.58
CA LEU A 138 -1.26 -3.04 6.51
C LEU A 138 -0.14 -3.08 7.55
N GLY A 139 -0.41 -3.69 8.69
CA GLY A 139 0.45 -3.63 9.86
C GLY A 139 -0.13 -2.77 10.97
N PHE A 140 0.52 -2.76 12.09
CA PHE A 140 0.05 -2.12 13.32
C PHE A 140 1.19 -1.55 14.15
N PHE A 141 0.85 -0.68 15.07
CA PHE A 141 1.79 -0.16 16.05
C PHE A 141 2.02 -1.19 17.17
N ASN A 142 3.27 -1.65 17.29
CA ASN A 142 3.71 -2.49 18.39
C ASN A 142 4.17 -1.61 19.57
N SER A 143 3.37 -1.61 20.64
CA SER A 143 3.66 -0.80 21.82
C SER A 143 4.82 -1.36 22.68
N ILE A 144 5.19 -2.61 22.50
CA ILE A 144 6.30 -3.24 23.26
C ILE A 144 7.64 -2.72 22.71
N ASP A 145 7.78 -2.71 21.40
CA ASP A 145 9.03 -2.32 20.72
C ASP A 145 9.02 -0.82 20.34
N ASN A 146 7.93 -0.11 20.58
CA ASN A 146 7.70 1.28 20.17
C ASN A 146 7.95 1.52 18.68
N LYS A 147 7.55 0.56 17.82
CA LYS A 147 7.75 0.57 16.37
C LYS A 147 6.45 0.31 15.64
N PHE A 148 6.38 0.78 14.41
CA PHE A 148 5.29 0.40 13.51
C PHE A 148 5.73 -0.82 12.68
N ASP A 149 5.03 -1.94 12.85
CA ASP A 149 5.27 -3.17 12.07
C ASP A 149 4.56 -3.06 10.72
N ALA A 150 5.20 -2.33 9.80
CA ALA A 150 4.66 -2.09 8.46
C ALA A 150 4.76 -3.35 7.60
N GLN A 151 3.62 -3.87 7.16
CA GLN A 151 3.58 -4.99 6.23
C GLN A 151 4.07 -4.57 4.82
N PRO A 152 4.57 -5.52 4.01
CA PRO A 152 5.09 -5.23 2.67
C PRO A 152 4.14 -4.41 1.78
N VAL A 153 2.84 -4.66 1.89
CA VAL A 153 1.83 -3.92 1.12
C VAL A 153 1.79 -2.43 1.49
N LEU A 154 1.86 -2.09 2.78
CA LEU A 154 1.86 -0.70 3.22
C LEU A 154 3.13 0.02 2.72
N ARG A 155 4.27 -0.64 2.82
CA ARG A 155 5.55 -0.09 2.32
C ARG A 155 5.52 0.14 0.81
N LEU A 156 5.01 -0.81 0.03
CA LEU A 156 4.85 -0.66 -1.42
C LEU A 156 3.90 0.48 -1.76
N LEU A 157 2.77 0.59 -1.06
CA LEU A 157 1.78 1.66 -1.26
C LEU A 157 2.38 3.04 -0.95
N ALA A 158 3.09 3.20 0.16
CA ALA A 158 3.78 4.43 0.51
C ALA A 158 4.87 4.77 -0.52
N GLN A 159 5.68 3.79 -0.92
CA GLN A 159 6.73 3.92 -1.93
C GLN A 159 6.17 4.33 -3.29
N SER A 160 4.99 3.82 -3.68
CA SER A 160 4.34 4.13 -4.95
C SER A 160 3.90 5.59 -5.09
N GLN A 161 3.87 6.34 -4.00
CA GLN A 161 3.53 7.76 -3.98
C GLN A 161 4.75 8.68 -3.99
N LYS A 162 5.94 8.13 -3.85
CA LYS A 162 7.19 8.89 -3.80
C LYS A 162 7.90 8.89 -5.16
N ALA A 163 8.34 10.08 -5.59
CA ALA A 163 9.21 10.20 -6.75
C ALA A 163 10.63 9.73 -6.41
N GLN A 164 11.39 9.33 -7.43
CA GLN A 164 12.82 9.11 -7.29
C GLN A 164 13.51 10.45 -7.03
N ALA A 165 14.29 10.53 -5.95
CA ALA A 165 15.02 11.73 -5.56
C ALA A 165 16.32 11.35 -4.83
N GLU A 166 17.23 12.31 -4.68
CA GLU A 166 18.36 12.20 -3.77
C GLU A 166 17.82 11.97 -2.34
N GLY A 167 18.25 10.91 -1.68
CA GLY A 167 17.72 10.47 -0.38
C GLY A 167 16.55 9.49 -0.44
N TYR A 168 15.90 9.32 -1.60
CA TYR A 168 14.90 8.28 -1.83
C TYR A 168 14.99 7.71 -3.26
N PRO A 169 16.05 6.97 -3.60
CA PRO A 169 16.33 6.53 -4.97
C PRO A 169 15.35 5.47 -5.51
N PHE A 170 14.58 4.85 -4.64
CA PHE A 170 13.64 3.77 -4.99
C PHE A 170 12.18 4.23 -5.09
N GLY A 171 11.93 5.51 -5.32
CA GLY A 171 10.56 6.02 -5.52
C GLY A 171 9.88 5.35 -6.72
N LEU A 172 8.58 5.02 -6.58
CA LEU A 172 7.79 4.28 -7.57
C LEU A 172 6.63 5.11 -8.14
N LYS A 173 6.66 6.42 -8.00
CA LYS A 173 5.57 7.31 -8.45
C LYS A 173 5.27 7.17 -9.95
N ASP A 174 6.32 6.98 -10.75
CA ASP A 174 6.24 6.88 -12.20
C ASP A 174 6.26 5.42 -12.69
N ALA A 175 6.07 4.46 -11.79
CA ALA A 175 6.05 3.04 -12.10
C ALA A 175 4.68 2.43 -11.81
N MET A 176 4.28 1.46 -12.63
CA MET A 176 3.09 0.65 -12.36
C MET A 176 3.42 -0.46 -11.36
N ASN A 177 2.50 -0.69 -10.46
CA ASN A 177 2.60 -1.68 -9.39
C ASN A 177 1.34 -2.53 -9.38
N LEU A 178 1.48 -3.83 -9.27
CA LEU A 178 0.36 -4.78 -9.17
C LEU A 178 0.44 -5.53 -7.84
N ILE A 179 -0.63 -5.46 -7.07
CA ILE A 179 -0.79 -6.20 -5.83
C ILE A 179 -1.80 -7.31 -6.07
N LEU A 180 -1.40 -8.54 -5.77
CA LEU A 180 -2.24 -9.73 -5.83
C LEU A 180 -2.64 -10.14 -4.42
N MET A 181 -3.92 -10.14 -4.12
CA MET A 181 -4.50 -10.78 -2.93
C MET A 181 -4.75 -12.25 -3.25
N ASP A 182 -3.80 -13.12 -2.88
CA ASP A 182 -3.89 -14.54 -3.19
C ASP A 182 -4.80 -15.26 -2.20
N GLU A 183 -5.74 -16.03 -2.74
CA GLU A 183 -6.81 -16.69 -1.98
C GLU A 183 -7.63 -15.71 -1.12
N MET A 184 -8.05 -14.59 -1.72
CA MET A 184 -8.69 -13.48 -1.01
C MET A 184 -9.94 -13.86 -0.21
N ASN A 185 -10.57 -15.00 -0.53
CA ASN A 185 -11.75 -15.53 0.16
C ASN A 185 -11.43 -16.38 1.41
N LEU A 186 -10.15 -16.59 1.76
CA LEU A 186 -9.77 -17.26 3.01
C LEU A 186 -10.17 -16.47 4.26
N ALA A 187 -10.27 -15.17 4.16
CA ALA A 187 -10.82 -14.29 5.18
C ALA A 187 -12.02 -13.50 4.63
N HIS A 188 -12.78 -12.89 5.50
CA HIS A 188 -13.87 -12.01 5.10
C HIS A 188 -13.30 -10.71 4.50
N VAL A 189 -13.37 -10.57 3.18
CA VAL A 189 -12.81 -9.44 2.42
C VAL A 189 -13.30 -8.09 2.96
N GLU A 190 -14.54 -8.02 3.38
CA GLU A 190 -15.18 -6.86 3.98
C GLU A 190 -14.56 -6.43 5.32
N LEU A 191 -13.83 -7.29 6.00
CA LEU A 191 -13.18 -6.93 7.26
C LEU A 191 -11.81 -6.28 7.03
N TYR A 192 -11.03 -6.77 6.08
CA TYR A 192 -9.67 -6.28 5.88
C TYR A 192 -9.52 -5.32 4.69
N PHE A 193 -10.47 -5.31 3.74
CA PHE A 193 -10.33 -4.56 2.49
C PHE A 193 -11.45 -3.53 2.21
N ALA A 194 -12.54 -3.51 3.00
CA ALA A 194 -13.70 -2.65 2.71
C ALA A 194 -13.37 -1.15 2.65
N GLU A 195 -12.56 -0.66 3.58
CA GLU A 195 -12.17 0.76 3.59
C GLU A 195 -11.30 1.09 2.36
N PHE A 196 -10.40 0.18 1.98
CA PHE A 196 -9.63 0.30 0.74
C PHE A 196 -10.52 0.36 -0.49
N LEU A 197 -11.46 -0.56 -0.59
CA LEU A 197 -12.39 -0.61 -1.71
C LEU A 197 -13.20 0.68 -1.82
N SER A 198 -13.71 1.17 -0.69
CA SER A 198 -14.42 2.46 -0.63
C SER A 198 -13.57 3.62 -1.15
N LYS A 199 -12.28 3.68 -0.78
CA LYS A 199 -11.36 4.72 -1.27
C LYS A 199 -11.04 4.57 -2.75
N LEU A 200 -10.89 3.33 -3.24
CA LEU A 200 -10.70 3.05 -4.67
C LEU A 200 -11.91 3.49 -5.51
N GLU A 201 -13.13 3.25 -5.01
CA GLU A 201 -14.37 3.70 -5.66
C GLU A 201 -14.50 5.23 -5.64
N LEU A 202 -14.20 5.86 -4.50
CA LEU A 202 -14.22 7.32 -4.36
C LEU A 202 -13.25 7.99 -5.33
N ARG A 203 -12.07 7.40 -5.56
CA ARG A 203 -11.04 7.89 -6.49
C ARG A 203 -11.58 8.15 -7.90
N ARG A 204 -12.55 7.36 -8.35
CA ARG A 204 -13.19 7.49 -9.66
C ARG A 204 -13.81 8.86 -9.89
N GLY A 205 -14.37 9.49 -8.85
CA GLY A 205 -14.96 10.83 -8.91
C GLY A 205 -13.96 11.98 -8.82
N MET A 206 -12.73 11.69 -8.40
CA MET A 206 -11.70 12.69 -8.09
C MET A 206 -10.72 12.83 -9.27
N LYS A 207 -10.67 14.02 -9.91
CA LYS A 207 -9.81 14.23 -11.10
C LYS A 207 -8.36 14.58 -10.75
N LYS A 208 -8.12 15.40 -9.74
CA LYS A 208 -6.80 15.94 -9.37
C LYS A 208 -6.31 15.47 -8.00
N GLU A 209 -7.22 15.28 -7.07
CA GLU A 209 -6.90 14.86 -5.71
C GLU A 209 -7.01 13.34 -5.60
N LEU A 210 -6.26 12.76 -4.69
CA LEU A 210 -6.35 11.35 -4.34
C LEU A 210 -7.06 11.20 -2.99
N PRO A 211 -7.92 10.21 -2.81
CA PRO A 211 -8.42 9.88 -1.49
C PRO A 211 -7.29 9.33 -0.62
N PHE A 212 -7.39 9.57 0.67
CA PHE A 212 -6.44 9.08 1.66
C PHE A 212 -7.05 7.97 2.50
N LEU A 213 -6.20 7.03 2.88
CA LEU A 213 -6.46 6.05 3.90
C LEU A 213 -5.68 6.43 5.16
N ASP A 214 -6.35 6.49 6.31
CA ASP A 214 -5.71 6.79 7.58
C ASP A 214 -5.11 5.54 8.23
N VAL A 215 -3.79 5.49 8.30
CA VAL A 215 -3.05 4.42 8.99
C VAL A 215 -2.76 4.86 10.42
N LYS A 216 -3.33 4.17 11.39
CA LYS A 216 -3.22 4.50 12.82
C LYS A 216 -1.82 4.22 13.34
N LEU A 217 -1.10 5.25 13.76
CA LEU A 217 0.26 5.15 14.28
C LEU A 217 0.35 4.91 15.80
N GLY A 218 -0.76 4.71 16.49
CA GLY A 218 -0.85 4.54 17.94
C GLY A 218 -1.65 5.63 18.62
N ALA A 219 -1.94 5.43 19.91
CA ALA A 219 -2.79 6.34 20.67
C ALA A 219 -2.18 7.76 20.80
N GLY A 220 -2.99 8.77 20.54
CA GLY A 220 -2.58 10.18 20.69
C GLY A 220 -1.62 10.71 19.62
N ILE A 221 -1.34 9.93 18.58
CA ILE A 221 -0.50 10.31 17.43
C ILE A 221 -1.40 10.47 16.20
N GLN A 222 -1.13 11.50 15.41
CA GLN A 222 -1.86 11.71 14.16
C GLN A 222 -1.60 10.58 13.17
N PRO A 223 -2.62 10.06 12.47
CA PRO A 223 -2.46 8.97 11.53
C PRO A 223 -1.56 9.35 10.35
N TYR A 224 -0.96 8.35 9.73
CA TYR A 224 -0.31 8.51 8.45
C TYR A 224 -1.36 8.48 7.34
N GLN A 225 -1.46 9.56 6.58
CA GLN A 225 -2.38 9.66 5.45
C GLN A 225 -1.75 9.04 4.21
N LEU A 226 -2.18 7.83 3.89
CA LEU A 226 -1.73 7.08 2.72
C LEU A 226 -2.55 7.45 1.49
N PRO A 227 -1.98 8.13 0.48
CA PRO A 227 -2.71 8.43 -0.75
C PRO A 227 -2.97 7.15 -1.56
N ILE A 228 -4.17 7.00 -2.11
CA ILE A 228 -4.54 5.85 -2.95
C ILE A 228 -4.29 6.17 -4.42
N GLY A 229 -3.05 5.93 -4.85
CA GLY A 229 -2.58 6.27 -6.20
C GLY A 229 -3.19 5.44 -7.32
N ARG A 230 -3.15 5.98 -8.56
CA ARG A 230 -3.63 5.30 -9.78
C ARG A 230 -2.62 4.33 -10.39
N ASN A 231 -1.38 4.43 -9.98
CA ASN A 231 -0.28 3.57 -10.40
C ASN A 231 -0.19 2.24 -9.63
N VAL A 232 -1.18 1.96 -8.77
CA VAL A 232 -1.31 0.68 -8.08
C VAL A 232 -2.58 -0.01 -8.54
N LEU A 233 -2.40 -1.19 -9.12
CA LEU A 233 -3.45 -2.07 -9.61
C LEU A 233 -3.68 -3.21 -8.60
N TRP A 234 -4.91 -3.68 -8.51
CA TRP A 234 -5.30 -4.73 -7.58
C TRP A 234 -5.89 -5.93 -8.32
N ALA A 235 -5.37 -7.09 -8.01
CA ALA A 235 -5.96 -8.35 -8.43
C ALA A 235 -6.20 -9.25 -7.22
N GLY A 236 -7.13 -10.18 -7.35
CA GLY A 236 -7.39 -11.20 -6.33
C GLY A 236 -7.55 -12.56 -6.98
N THR A 237 -7.21 -13.63 -6.26
CA THR A 237 -7.58 -14.99 -6.64
C THR A 237 -8.61 -15.55 -5.68
N MET A 238 -9.48 -16.36 -6.19
CA MET A 238 -10.47 -17.12 -5.41
C MET A 238 -10.49 -18.56 -5.88
N ASN A 239 -10.46 -19.49 -4.94
CA ASN A 239 -10.75 -20.89 -5.23
C ASN A 239 -12.26 -21.08 -5.19
N GLN A 240 -12.80 -21.69 -6.24
CA GLN A 240 -14.16 -22.21 -6.23
C GLN A 240 -14.05 -23.67 -5.81
N ASP A 241 -14.33 -23.95 -4.55
CA ASP A 241 -14.48 -25.31 -4.09
C ASP A 241 -15.77 -25.86 -4.71
N GLU A 242 -15.68 -27.01 -5.36
CA GLU A 242 -16.87 -27.75 -5.78
C GLU A 242 -17.59 -28.21 -4.49
N THR A 243 -18.68 -27.52 -4.15
CA THR A 243 -19.60 -27.95 -3.11
C THR A 243 -20.52 -29.04 -3.65
#